data_8404efe2f2ecc8211a22d0cb0b3e2e41
#
_entry.id   8404efe2f2ecc8211a22d0cb0b3e2e41
#
_cell.length_a   1.000
_cell.length_b   1.000
_cell.length_c   1.000
_cell.angle_alpha   90.00
_cell.angle_beta   90.00
_cell.angle_gamma   90.00
#
_symmetry.space_group_name_H-M   'P 1'
#
loop_
_entity.id
_entity.type
_entity.pdbx_description
1 polymer ?
#
loop_
_entity_poly.entity_id
_entity_poly.type
_entity_poly.pdbx_seq_one_letter_code
_entity_poly.pdbx_strand_id
1 'polypeptide(L)'
;MTLELTMTTRANTALSNKASDVLLAQSRDYDRIAQALEYVAQHASEQPHLVDIASEVGLSEYHFQRLFSRWVGISPKKFLQYLTLSRAKRSLSDSASVLDATFDAGLSSPSRLHDLFVRCEAVTPGEYKRRGQDLTIQYGFHPTPFGECLLMLTERGICGLSFVIEDDREGALAHQLIGWEQAQAVSDQDGTRSAVQRIFASPSQSPVPGSSPLRLLLRGTPFQVKVWEALLRVPAGSLTTYESLARLSGYRGNAARAVGQAVGHNLIAYLIPCHRVIRKTGVIGNYRWGQTRKRALIGWEAARGELGAA
;
A
#
# COMPACT_ATOMS: atom_id res chain seq x y z
N MET A 1 -48.39 30.12 38.26
CA MET A 1 -47.58 28.90 38.13
C MET A 1 -46.66 29.12 36.97
N THR A 2 -45.54 29.83 37.21
CA THR A 2 -44.59 30.22 36.15
C THR A 2 -43.20 30.39 36.82
N LEU A 3 -42.48 29.28 37.00
CA LEU A 3 -41.14 29.31 37.60
C LEU A 3 -40.39 28.01 37.21
N GLU A 4 -40.01 27.87 35.90
CA GLU A 4 -39.08 26.77 35.51
C GLU A 4 -38.37 26.98 34.19
N LEU A 5 -38.20 28.23 33.70
CA LEU A 5 -37.52 28.48 32.41
C LEU A 5 -36.18 29.20 32.50
N THR A 6 -35.64 29.50 33.67
CA THR A 6 -34.44 30.38 33.77
C THR A 6 -33.12 29.62 34.02
N MET A 7 -33.15 28.37 34.41
CA MET A 7 -31.91 27.62 34.68
C MET A 7 -31.36 26.83 33.49
N THR A 8 -32.20 26.44 32.55
CA THR A 8 -31.80 25.66 31.35
C THR A 8 -31.06 26.51 30.32
N THR A 9 -31.36 27.79 30.26
CA THR A 9 -30.76 28.71 29.26
C THR A 9 -29.28 29.01 29.54
N ARG A 10 -28.87 29.15 30.80
CA ARG A 10 -27.45 29.43 31.12
C ARG A 10 -26.53 28.21 30.90
N ALA A 11 -26.98 27.00 31.20
CA ALA A 11 -26.22 25.79 30.93
C ALA A 11 -26.04 25.53 29.42
N ASN A 12 -27.07 25.73 28.62
CA ASN A 12 -27.00 25.59 27.16
C ASN A 12 -26.11 26.65 26.50
N THR A 13 -26.11 27.89 27.00
CA THR A 13 -25.24 28.96 26.48
C THR A 13 -23.78 28.68 26.80
N ALA A 14 -23.45 28.16 27.98
CA ALA A 14 -22.09 27.79 28.34
C ALA A 14 -21.56 26.60 27.55
N LEU A 15 -22.40 25.60 27.26
CA LEU A 15 -22.06 24.47 26.40
C LEU A 15 -21.88 24.89 24.94
N SER A 16 -22.74 25.79 24.43
CA SER A 16 -22.64 26.34 23.06
C SER A 16 -21.37 27.18 22.90
N ASN A 17 -21.01 28.01 23.87
CA ASN A 17 -19.79 28.79 23.83
C ASN A 17 -18.54 27.89 23.86
N LYS A 18 -18.51 26.86 24.71
CA LYS A 18 -17.41 25.90 24.77
C LYS A 18 -17.24 25.11 23.48
N ALA A 19 -18.33 24.75 22.81
CA ALA A 19 -18.29 24.10 21.50
C ALA A 19 -17.77 25.05 20.41
N SER A 20 -18.19 26.31 20.43
CA SER A 20 -17.70 27.37 19.53
C SER A 20 -16.20 27.63 19.71
N ASP A 21 -15.71 27.70 20.96
CA ASP A 21 -14.29 27.87 21.26
C ASP A 21 -13.43 26.70 20.76
N VAL A 22 -13.94 25.47 20.87
CA VAL A 22 -13.26 24.27 20.35
C VAL A 22 -13.19 24.33 18.82
N LEU A 23 -14.26 24.71 18.14
CA LEU A 23 -14.26 24.84 16.67
C LEU A 23 -13.32 25.95 16.20
N LEU A 24 -13.28 27.09 16.88
CA LEU A 24 -12.35 28.18 16.60
C LEU A 24 -10.88 27.76 16.82
N ALA A 25 -10.59 26.98 17.86
CA ALA A 25 -9.25 26.43 18.07
C ALA A 25 -8.86 25.45 16.96
N GLN A 26 -9.79 24.58 16.53
CA GLN A 26 -9.57 23.66 15.40
C GLN A 26 -9.36 24.39 14.08
N SER A 27 -10.09 25.48 13.82
CA SER A 27 -9.91 26.31 12.64
C SER A 27 -8.51 26.93 12.60
N ARG A 28 -8.04 27.51 13.70
CA ARG A 28 -6.67 28.05 13.80
C ARG A 28 -5.60 26.96 13.61
N ASP A 29 -5.82 25.76 14.16
CA ASP A 29 -4.94 24.63 13.95
C ASP A 29 -4.90 24.22 12.47
N TYR A 30 -6.06 24.20 11.81
CA TYR A 30 -6.17 23.94 10.37
C TYR A 30 -5.37 24.97 9.54
N ASP A 31 -5.57 26.26 9.81
CA ASP A 31 -4.90 27.33 9.06
C ASP A 31 -3.36 27.21 9.18
N ARG A 32 -2.85 26.92 10.38
CA ARG A 32 -1.42 26.68 10.61
C ARG A 32 -0.91 25.46 9.86
N ILE A 33 -1.68 24.36 9.85
CA ILE A 33 -1.30 23.15 9.10
C ILE A 33 -1.36 23.39 7.60
N ALA A 34 -2.36 24.09 7.08
CA ALA A 34 -2.46 24.45 5.68
C ALA A 34 -1.25 25.29 5.24
N GLN A 35 -0.91 26.33 6.00
CA GLN A 35 0.26 27.18 5.76
C GLN A 35 1.57 26.36 5.78
N ALA A 36 1.74 25.47 6.77
CA ALA A 36 2.91 24.61 6.86
C ALA A 36 3.03 23.65 5.67
N LEU A 37 1.92 23.03 5.22
CA LEU A 37 1.90 22.15 4.06
C LEU A 37 2.29 22.87 2.78
N GLU A 38 1.78 24.10 2.61
CA GLU A 38 2.09 24.95 1.47
C GLU A 38 3.55 25.41 1.48
N TYR A 39 4.07 25.85 2.62
CA TYR A 39 5.47 26.20 2.81
C TYR A 39 6.39 25.03 2.46
N VAL A 40 6.14 23.84 3.02
CA VAL A 40 6.95 22.64 2.73
C VAL A 40 6.86 22.25 1.26
N ALA A 41 5.70 22.38 0.61
CA ALA A 41 5.56 22.05 -0.81
C ALA A 41 6.36 23.01 -1.71
N GLN A 42 6.38 24.30 -1.38
CA GLN A 42 7.12 25.33 -2.12
C GLN A 42 8.64 25.21 -1.93
N HIS A 43 9.09 24.91 -0.70
CA HIS A 43 10.51 24.87 -0.32
C HIS A 43 11.08 23.43 -0.23
N ALA A 44 10.39 22.41 -0.76
CA ALA A 44 10.82 21.02 -0.66
C ALA A 44 12.23 20.77 -1.23
N SER A 45 12.64 21.51 -2.28
CA SER A 45 13.99 21.42 -2.87
C SER A 45 15.08 22.03 -1.99
N GLU A 46 14.74 22.92 -1.08
CA GLU A 46 15.67 23.55 -0.14
C GLU A 46 15.89 22.68 1.10
N GLN A 47 15.10 21.60 1.26
CA GLN A 47 15.15 20.66 2.39
C GLN A 47 15.01 21.38 3.75
N PRO A 48 13.93 22.19 3.99
CA PRO A 48 13.79 23.01 5.17
C PRO A 48 13.87 22.20 6.46
N HIS A 49 14.53 22.76 7.48
CA HIS A 49 14.59 22.14 8.79
C HIS A 49 13.25 22.27 9.52
N LEU A 50 13.04 21.42 10.54
CA LEU A 50 11.81 21.45 11.33
C LEU A 50 11.58 22.83 12.00
N VAL A 51 12.67 23.47 12.43
CA VAL A 51 12.63 24.80 13.04
C VAL A 51 12.11 25.86 12.08
N ASP A 52 12.51 25.81 10.81
CA ASP A 52 12.07 26.77 9.78
C ASP A 52 10.58 26.66 9.54
N ILE A 53 10.07 25.43 9.36
CA ILE A 53 8.65 25.17 9.15
C ILE A 53 7.82 25.55 10.38
N ALA A 54 8.31 25.26 11.59
CA ALA A 54 7.62 25.61 12.82
C ALA A 54 7.55 27.12 13.03
N SER A 55 8.63 27.84 12.71
CA SER A 55 8.70 29.31 12.79
C SER A 55 7.73 30.00 11.85
N GLU A 56 7.57 29.44 10.63
CA GLU A 56 6.64 29.96 9.63
C GLU A 56 5.19 30.03 10.14
N VAL A 57 4.81 29.08 10.99
CA VAL A 57 3.45 29.00 11.56
C VAL A 57 3.36 29.50 13.01
N GLY A 58 4.44 30.13 13.51
CA GLY A 58 4.48 30.72 14.85
C GLY A 58 4.40 29.70 15.98
N LEU A 59 4.99 28.52 15.82
CA LEU A 59 5.01 27.43 16.81
C LEU A 59 6.45 27.02 17.17
N SER A 60 6.63 26.48 18.38
CA SER A 60 7.85 25.74 18.68
C SER A 60 7.88 24.41 17.94
N GLU A 61 9.07 23.90 17.64
CA GLU A 61 9.25 22.61 16.94
C GLU A 61 8.43 21.47 17.57
N TYR A 62 8.44 21.37 18.89
CA TYR A 62 7.70 20.34 19.62
C TYR A 62 6.19 20.45 19.41
N HIS A 63 5.63 21.65 19.54
CA HIS A 63 4.21 21.89 19.34
C HIS A 63 3.82 21.66 17.87
N PHE A 64 4.61 22.16 16.93
CA PHE A 64 4.39 21.96 15.51
C PHE A 64 4.40 20.47 15.15
N GLN A 65 5.42 19.72 15.56
CA GLN A 65 5.52 18.29 15.26
C GLN A 65 4.30 17.50 15.78
N ARG A 66 3.83 17.79 16.99
CA ARG A 66 2.64 17.15 17.56
C ARG A 66 1.38 17.52 16.80
N LEU A 67 1.19 18.83 16.52
CA LEU A 67 0.04 19.33 15.79
C LEU A 67 0.00 18.74 14.37
N PHE A 68 1.08 18.84 13.63
CA PHE A 68 1.20 18.31 12.28
C PHE A 68 0.95 16.80 12.23
N SER A 69 1.57 16.01 13.10
CA SER A 69 1.39 14.56 13.12
C SER A 69 -0.04 14.15 13.48
N ARG A 70 -0.73 14.92 14.32
CA ARG A 70 -2.14 14.69 14.67
C ARG A 70 -3.07 14.95 13.48
N TRP A 71 -2.80 16.00 12.68
CA TRP A 71 -3.64 16.41 11.57
C TRP A 71 -3.33 15.63 10.27
N VAL A 72 -2.06 15.50 9.94
CA VAL A 72 -1.61 14.89 8.67
C VAL A 72 -1.44 13.37 8.79
N GLY A 73 -1.31 12.85 10.00
CA GLY A 73 -1.12 11.42 10.27
C GLY A 73 0.33 10.93 10.14
N ILE A 74 1.24 11.78 9.67
CA ILE A 74 2.68 11.48 9.55
C ILE A 74 3.50 12.67 10.08
N SER A 75 4.78 12.44 10.38
CA SER A 75 5.65 13.54 10.83
C SER A 75 6.02 14.50 9.69
N PRO A 76 6.32 15.79 9.98
CA PRO A 76 6.78 16.75 8.97
C PRO A 76 7.94 16.23 8.14
N LYS A 77 8.92 15.58 8.77
CA LYS A 77 10.08 14.97 8.09
C LYS A 77 9.65 13.88 7.08
N LYS A 78 8.68 13.03 7.44
CA LYS A 78 8.16 12.01 6.51
C LYS A 78 7.39 12.63 5.35
N PHE A 79 6.68 13.72 5.60
CA PHE A 79 5.98 14.45 4.55
C PHE A 79 6.96 15.10 3.56
N LEU A 80 8.02 15.75 4.05
CA LEU A 80 9.10 16.26 3.20
C LEU A 80 9.77 15.15 2.39
N GLN A 81 10.10 14.01 3.01
CA GLN A 81 10.65 12.84 2.30
C GLN A 81 9.74 12.34 1.18
N TYR A 82 8.41 12.36 1.40
CA TYR A 82 7.44 11.99 0.37
C TYR A 82 7.48 12.96 -0.83
N LEU A 83 7.53 14.28 -0.58
CA LEU A 83 7.63 15.28 -1.63
C LEU A 83 8.95 15.17 -2.40
N THR A 84 10.08 15.02 -1.69
CA THR A 84 11.41 14.81 -2.26
C THR A 84 11.42 13.58 -3.19
N LEU A 85 10.88 12.45 -2.71
CA LEU A 85 10.78 11.23 -3.49
C LEU A 85 9.89 11.40 -4.73
N SER A 86 8.74 12.05 -4.58
CA SER A 86 7.81 12.30 -5.69
C SER A 86 8.44 13.17 -6.78
N ARG A 87 9.26 14.14 -6.39
CA ARG A 87 10.01 15.00 -7.31
C ARG A 87 11.10 14.21 -8.05
N ALA A 88 11.88 13.44 -7.30
CA ALA A 88 12.92 12.59 -7.88
C ALA A 88 12.36 11.54 -8.86
N LYS A 89 11.24 10.93 -8.53
CA LYS A 89 10.54 9.99 -9.42
C LYS A 89 10.13 10.65 -10.74
N ARG A 90 9.60 11.88 -10.68
CA ARG A 90 9.20 12.63 -11.86
C ARG A 90 10.42 12.92 -12.73
N SER A 91 11.51 13.45 -12.16
CA SER A 91 12.75 13.73 -12.86
C SER A 91 13.33 12.48 -13.53
N LEU A 92 13.39 11.34 -12.81
CA LEU A 92 13.83 10.05 -13.37
C LEU A 92 12.92 9.53 -14.49
N SER A 93 11.61 9.76 -14.39
CA SER A 93 10.63 9.38 -15.42
C SER A 93 10.79 10.23 -16.68
N ASP A 94 11.19 11.48 -16.54
CA ASP A 94 11.47 12.42 -17.63
C ASP A 94 12.89 12.24 -18.20
N SER A 95 13.50 11.04 -17.97
CA SER A 95 14.81 10.62 -18.51
C SER A 95 16.04 11.32 -17.92
N ALA A 96 15.91 12.10 -16.84
CA ALA A 96 17.04 12.71 -16.15
C ALA A 96 18.03 11.65 -15.62
N SER A 97 19.31 12.02 -15.49
CA SER A 97 20.27 11.15 -14.81
C SER A 97 19.93 11.00 -13.31
N VAL A 98 20.47 9.97 -12.66
CA VAL A 98 20.32 9.82 -11.20
C VAL A 98 20.93 11.02 -10.47
N LEU A 99 21.99 11.61 -11.03
CA LEU A 99 22.66 12.79 -10.48
C LEU A 99 21.76 14.02 -10.58
N ASP A 100 21.19 14.28 -11.75
CA ASP A 100 20.28 15.41 -11.98
C ASP A 100 19.03 15.28 -11.09
N ALA A 101 18.41 14.09 -11.07
CA ALA A 101 17.27 13.82 -10.21
C ALA A 101 17.58 14.02 -8.71
N THR A 102 18.82 13.80 -8.30
CA THR A 102 19.29 14.07 -6.92
C THR A 102 19.23 15.55 -6.61
N PHE A 103 19.81 16.37 -7.47
CA PHE A 103 19.87 17.83 -7.26
C PHE A 103 18.50 18.49 -7.46
N ASP A 104 17.73 18.05 -8.46
CA ASP A 104 16.36 18.50 -8.66
C ASP A 104 15.45 18.25 -7.44
N ALA A 105 15.70 17.14 -6.74
CA ALA A 105 14.97 16.81 -5.51
C ALA A 105 15.53 17.56 -4.27
N GLY A 106 16.55 18.40 -4.41
CA GLY A 106 17.17 19.16 -3.32
C GLY A 106 18.07 18.31 -2.42
N LEU A 107 18.55 17.17 -2.90
CA LEU A 107 19.45 16.30 -2.12
C LEU A 107 20.91 16.60 -2.46
N SER A 108 21.77 16.54 -1.46
CA SER A 108 23.19 16.91 -1.59
C SER A 108 24.06 15.81 -2.20
N SER A 109 23.56 14.59 -2.34
CA SER A 109 24.34 13.49 -2.92
C SER A 109 23.45 12.35 -3.44
N PRO A 110 23.90 11.60 -4.47
CA PRO A 110 23.23 10.40 -4.96
C PRO A 110 23.00 9.33 -3.89
N SER A 111 23.90 9.21 -2.90
CA SER A 111 23.72 8.27 -1.79
C SER A 111 22.48 8.58 -0.97
N ARG A 112 22.17 9.86 -0.74
CA ARG A 112 20.93 10.25 -0.03
C ARG A 112 19.68 9.92 -0.85
N LEU A 113 19.74 10.07 -2.16
CA LEU A 113 18.64 9.65 -3.04
C LEU A 113 18.49 8.13 -3.02
N HIS A 114 19.59 7.39 -3.10
CA HIS A 114 19.60 5.94 -3.01
C HIS A 114 18.94 5.46 -1.70
N ASP A 115 19.38 6.00 -0.55
CA ASP A 115 18.80 5.63 0.75
C ASP A 115 17.32 5.96 0.86
N LEU A 116 16.89 7.08 0.26
CA LEU A 116 15.48 7.47 0.23
C LEU A 116 14.65 6.48 -0.61
N PHE A 117 15.12 6.10 -1.80
CA PHE A 117 14.45 5.14 -2.66
C PHE A 117 14.39 3.76 -2.02
N VAL A 118 15.50 3.23 -1.52
CA VAL A 118 15.54 1.92 -0.85
C VAL A 118 14.61 1.89 0.35
N ARG A 119 14.57 2.99 1.12
CA ARG A 119 13.69 3.09 2.31
C ARG A 119 12.20 3.19 1.97
N CYS A 120 11.84 3.87 0.89
CA CYS A 120 10.45 4.20 0.57
C CYS A 120 9.86 3.31 -0.52
N GLU A 121 10.68 2.83 -1.46
CA GLU A 121 10.24 2.09 -2.65
C GLU A 121 10.78 0.65 -2.70
N ALA A 122 11.72 0.29 -1.83
CA ALA A 122 12.44 -1.00 -1.84
C ALA A 122 13.21 -1.30 -3.15
N VAL A 123 13.50 -0.27 -3.92
CA VAL A 123 14.31 -0.32 -5.14
C VAL A 123 15.33 0.82 -5.13
N THR A 124 16.40 0.69 -5.90
CA THR A 124 17.34 1.80 -6.12
C THR A 124 16.78 2.79 -7.17
N PRO A 125 17.27 4.05 -7.20
CA PRO A 125 16.91 4.99 -8.26
C PRO A 125 17.21 4.46 -9.67
N GLY A 126 18.32 3.73 -9.83
CA GLY A 126 18.69 3.10 -11.10
C GLY A 126 17.72 1.99 -11.51
N GLU A 127 17.30 1.13 -10.60
CA GLU A 127 16.29 0.10 -10.87
C GLU A 127 14.93 0.74 -11.18
N TYR A 128 14.54 1.78 -10.46
CA TYR A 128 13.33 2.54 -10.75
C TYR A 128 13.35 3.13 -12.16
N LYS A 129 14.48 3.75 -12.55
CA LYS A 129 14.67 4.32 -13.90
C LYS A 129 14.61 3.24 -14.99
N ARG A 130 15.22 2.08 -14.73
CA ARG A 130 15.27 0.98 -15.71
C ARG A 130 13.92 0.29 -15.93
N ARG A 131 12.95 0.43 -15.04
CA ARG A 131 11.57 -0.07 -15.19
C ARG A 131 11.45 -1.48 -15.77
N GLY A 132 12.37 -2.38 -15.34
CA GLY A 132 12.43 -3.74 -15.86
C GLY A 132 13.28 -3.93 -17.09
N GLN A 133 14.08 -2.94 -17.50
CA GLN A 133 15.09 -3.11 -18.56
C GLN A 133 15.93 -4.36 -18.26
N ASP A 134 16.23 -5.15 -19.28
CA ASP A 134 16.94 -6.43 -19.21
C ASP A 134 16.16 -7.56 -18.48
N LEU A 135 14.89 -7.35 -18.15
CA LEU A 135 14.03 -8.37 -17.55
C LEU A 135 13.09 -8.95 -18.59
N THR A 136 13.11 -10.27 -18.76
CA THR A 136 12.09 -11.00 -19.52
C THR A 136 10.99 -11.47 -18.57
N ILE A 137 9.74 -11.12 -18.88
CA ILE A 137 8.54 -11.54 -18.17
C ILE A 137 7.75 -12.47 -19.07
N GLN A 138 7.75 -13.76 -18.76
CA GLN A 138 6.88 -14.72 -19.39
C GLN A 138 5.48 -14.61 -18.79
N TYR A 139 4.43 -14.60 -19.62
CA TYR A 139 3.07 -14.57 -19.14
C TYR A 139 2.15 -15.53 -19.89
N GLY A 140 1.09 -15.97 -19.21
CA GLY A 140 0.06 -16.81 -19.81
C GLY A 140 -1.29 -16.67 -19.08
N PHE A 141 -2.36 -16.91 -19.83
CA PHE A 141 -3.74 -16.89 -19.34
C PHE A 141 -4.23 -18.33 -19.14
N HIS A 142 -4.70 -18.66 -17.93
CA HIS A 142 -5.06 -20.02 -17.60
C HIS A 142 -6.40 -20.11 -16.87
N PRO A 143 -7.21 -21.16 -17.17
CA PRO A 143 -8.39 -21.44 -16.37
C PRO A 143 -8.00 -21.87 -14.95
N THR A 144 -8.79 -21.40 -13.97
CA THR A 144 -8.67 -21.77 -12.56
C THR A 144 -10.05 -22.07 -12.00
N PRO A 145 -10.16 -22.68 -10.80
CA PRO A 145 -11.45 -22.86 -10.13
C PRO A 145 -12.21 -21.54 -9.86
N PHE A 146 -11.55 -20.39 -10.01
CA PHE A 146 -12.10 -19.07 -9.72
C PHE A 146 -12.23 -18.19 -10.98
N GLY A 147 -12.25 -18.78 -12.15
CA GLY A 147 -12.21 -18.10 -13.45
C GLY A 147 -10.81 -18.02 -14.03
N GLU A 148 -10.68 -17.32 -15.13
CA GLU A 148 -9.38 -17.19 -15.80
C GLU A 148 -8.42 -16.30 -15.00
N CYS A 149 -7.15 -16.69 -14.98
CA CYS A 149 -6.07 -15.90 -14.39
C CYS A 149 -4.97 -15.60 -15.41
N LEU A 150 -4.32 -14.46 -15.23
CA LEU A 150 -3.02 -14.13 -15.82
C LEU A 150 -1.94 -14.48 -14.79
N LEU A 151 -0.97 -15.30 -15.19
CA LEU A 151 0.25 -15.56 -14.43
C LEU A 151 1.44 -14.93 -15.14
N MET A 152 2.32 -14.29 -14.37
CA MET A 152 3.56 -13.68 -14.86
C MET A 152 4.75 -14.22 -14.08
N LEU A 153 5.76 -14.67 -14.82
CA LEU A 153 6.98 -15.29 -14.32
C LEU A 153 8.22 -14.54 -14.80
N THR A 154 9.23 -14.50 -13.95
CA THR A 154 10.61 -14.15 -14.28
C THR A 154 11.52 -15.28 -13.84
N GLU A 155 12.80 -15.25 -14.20
CA GLU A 155 13.82 -16.17 -13.67
C GLU A 155 13.88 -16.17 -12.14
N ARG A 156 13.49 -15.05 -11.51
CA ARG A 156 13.50 -14.86 -10.05
C ARG A 156 12.26 -15.41 -9.34
N GLY A 157 11.17 -15.69 -10.10
CA GLY A 157 9.93 -16.22 -9.58
C GLY A 157 8.67 -15.52 -10.11
N ILE A 158 7.54 -15.78 -9.50
CA ILE A 158 6.24 -15.23 -9.83
C ILE A 158 6.24 -13.73 -9.48
N CYS A 159 6.08 -12.88 -10.47
CA CYS A 159 6.02 -11.42 -10.32
C CYS A 159 4.60 -10.85 -10.44
N GLY A 160 3.63 -11.63 -10.94
CA GLY A 160 2.23 -11.25 -11.05
C GLY A 160 1.30 -12.46 -11.12
N LEU A 161 0.17 -12.35 -10.46
CA LEU A 161 -0.98 -13.23 -10.62
C LEU A 161 -2.24 -12.40 -10.42
N SER A 162 -3.08 -12.32 -11.44
CA SER A 162 -4.35 -11.62 -11.36
C SER A 162 -5.47 -12.45 -12.00
N PHE A 163 -6.71 -12.26 -11.54
CA PHE A 163 -7.84 -12.83 -12.24
C PHE A 163 -8.32 -11.86 -13.32
N VAL A 164 -8.70 -12.39 -14.47
CA VAL A 164 -9.33 -11.64 -15.55
C VAL A 164 -10.75 -11.25 -15.12
N ILE A 165 -11.13 -10.01 -15.37
CA ILE A 165 -12.45 -9.46 -15.07
C ILE A 165 -13.11 -9.11 -16.41
N GLU A 166 -14.37 -9.50 -16.59
CA GLU A 166 -15.16 -9.16 -17.79
C GLU A 166 -14.46 -9.50 -19.11
N ASP A 167 -13.68 -10.60 -19.11
CA ASP A 167 -12.89 -11.08 -20.26
C ASP A 167 -11.82 -10.09 -20.78
N ASP A 168 -11.50 -9.04 -20.00
CA ASP A 168 -10.49 -8.03 -20.32
C ASP A 168 -9.08 -8.54 -20.00
N ARG A 169 -8.53 -9.37 -20.91
CA ARG A 169 -7.15 -9.87 -20.84
C ARG A 169 -6.12 -8.77 -21.04
N GLU A 170 -6.38 -7.84 -21.95
CA GLU A 170 -5.47 -6.74 -22.27
C GLU A 170 -5.33 -5.79 -21.09
N GLY A 171 -6.43 -5.38 -20.47
CA GLY A 171 -6.42 -4.57 -19.28
C GLY A 171 -5.77 -5.26 -18.08
N ALA A 172 -5.99 -6.57 -17.92
CA ALA A 172 -5.31 -7.36 -16.88
C ALA A 172 -3.79 -7.36 -17.06
N LEU A 173 -3.29 -7.57 -18.30
CA LEU A 173 -1.87 -7.54 -18.63
C LEU A 173 -1.29 -6.14 -18.46
N ALA A 174 -1.93 -5.12 -19.04
CA ALA A 174 -1.50 -3.73 -18.96
C ALA A 174 -1.36 -3.28 -17.49
N HIS A 175 -2.35 -3.62 -16.64
CA HIS A 175 -2.30 -3.31 -15.22
C HIS A 175 -1.11 -3.98 -14.50
N GLN A 176 -0.81 -5.22 -14.83
CA GLN A 176 0.29 -5.97 -14.22
C GLN A 176 1.67 -5.46 -14.67
N LEU A 177 1.75 -4.93 -15.89
CA LEU A 177 2.98 -4.36 -16.46
C LEU A 177 3.30 -2.95 -15.96
N ILE A 178 2.40 -2.28 -15.24
CA ILE A 178 2.69 -0.97 -14.65
C ILE A 178 3.98 -1.05 -13.81
N GLY A 179 4.97 -0.21 -14.15
CA GLY A 179 6.31 -0.19 -13.55
C GLY A 179 7.28 -1.26 -14.07
N TRP A 180 6.90 -2.00 -15.10
CA TRP A 180 7.72 -2.92 -15.88
C TRP A 180 7.76 -2.49 -17.37
N GLU A 181 7.58 -1.20 -17.64
CA GLU A 181 7.37 -0.68 -19.00
C GLU A 181 8.55 -0.91 -19.95
N GLN A 182 9.73 -1.19 -19.40
CA GLN A 182 10.95 -1.51 -20.15
C GLN A 182 11.26 -3.02 -20.20
N ALA A 183 10.44 -3.86 -19.52
CA ALA A 183 10.61 -5.30 -19.55
C ALA A 183 10.11 -5.87 -20.87
N GLN A 184 10.76 -6.93 -21.33
CA GLN A 184 10.28 -7.70 -22.47
C GLN A 184 9.18 -8.68 -22.01
N ALA A 185 7.92 -8.36 -22.28
CA ALA A 185 6.80 -9.26 -21.98
C ALA A 185 6.64 -10.27 -23.14
N VAL A 186 6.76 -11.57 -22.83
CA VAL A 186 6.67 -12.67 -23.79
C VAL A 186 5.50 -13.58 -23.43
N SER A 187 4.59 -13.81 -24.37
CA SER A 187 3.52 -14.78 -24.18
C SER A 187 4.09 -16.19 -24.19
N ASP A 188 3.96 -16.89 -23.08
CA ASP A 188 4.44 -18.27 -22.91
C ASP A 188 3.42 -19.07 -22.10
N GLN A 189 2.41 -19.56 -22.82
CA GLN A 189 1.30 -20.30 -22.23
C GLN A 189 1.75 -21.64 -21.64
N ASP A 190 2.70 -22.30 -22.27
CA ASP A 190 3.18 -23.62 -21.80
C ASP A 190 4.17 -23.49 -20.64
N GLY A 191 5.09 -22.54 -20.70
CA GLY A 191 6.03 -22.27 -19.61
C GLY A 191 5.35 -21.84 -18.31
N THR A 192 4.23 -21.12 -18.39
CA THR A 192 3.47 -20.69 -17.21
C THR A 192 2.48 -21.73 -16.68
N ARG A 193 2.08 -22.73 -17.49
CA ARG A 193 1.07 -23.75 -17.13
C ARG A 193 1.40 -24.54 -15.88
N SER A 194 2.62 -25.04 -15.79
CA SER A 194 3.06 -25.87 -14.67
C SER A 194 2.97 -25.16 -13.32
N ALA A 195 3.27 -23.85 -13.32
CA ALA A 195 3.17 -23.03 -12.12
C ALA A 195 1.70 -22.83 -11.69
N VAL A 196 0.79 -22.57 -12.64
CA VAL A 196 -0.66 -22.44 -12.34
C VAL A 196 -1.22 -23.75 -11.79
N GLN A 197 -0.87 -24.88 -12.38
CA GLN A 197 -1.29 -26.20 -11.89
C GLN A 197 -0.83 -26.42 -10.44
N ARG A 198 0.40 -26.05 -10.10
CA ARG A 198 0.93 -26.14 -8.72
C ARG A 198 0.22 -25.17 -7.76
N ILE A 199 -0.10 -23.96 -8.19
CA ILE A 199 -0.78 -22.95 -7.36
C ILE A 199 -2.17 -23.43 -6.95
N PHE A 200 -2.93 -24.01 -7.88
CA PHE A 200 -4.32 -24.40 -7.68
C PHE A 200 -4.51 -25.92 -7.50
N ALA A 201 -3.41 -26.68 -7.33
CA ALA A 201 -3.46 -28.13 -7.09
C ALA A 201 -4.37 -28.48 -5.90
N SER A 202 -5.07 -29.59 -6.01
CA SER A 202 -5.84 -30.13 -4.88
C SER A 202 -4.92 -30.65 -3.78
N PRO A 203 -5.28 -30.51 -2.49
CA PRO A 203 -4.50 -31.10 -1.38
C PRO A 203 -4.32 -32.63 -1.49
N SER A 204 -5.25 -33.31 -2.20
CA SER A 204 -5.15 -34.74 -2.49
C SER A 204 -4.08 -35.09 -3.52
N GLN A 205 -3.57 -34.10 -4.26
CA GLN A 205 -2.41 -34.29 -5.13
C GLN A 205 -1.17 -33.98 -4.30
N SER A 206 -0.48 -35.02 -3.86
CA SER A 206 0.81 -34.88 -3.17
C SER A 206 1.74 -33.97 -3.96
N PRO A 207 2.47 -33.06 -3.29
CA PRO A 207 3.49 -32.28 -3.97
C PRO A 207 4.40 -33.24 -4.74
N VAL A 208 4.66 -32.96 -6.00
CA VAL A 208 5.61 -33.77 -6.79
C VAL A 208 6.91 -33.79 -6.02
N PRO A 209 7.43 -35.00 -5.60
CA PRO A 209 8.68 -35.11 -4.86
C PRO A 209 9.79 -34.37 -5.62
N GLY A 210 10.52 -33.48 -4.93
CA GLY A 210 11.58 -32.66 -5.54
C GLY A 210 11.14 -31.35 -6.18
N SER A 211 9.85 -30.97 -6.12
CA SER A 211 9.43 -29.66 -6.61
C SER A 211 9.96 -28.52 -5.73
N SER A 212 10.72 -27.59 -6.31
CA SER A 212 11.21 -26.41 -5.61
C SER A 212 10.04 -25.55 -5.10
N PRO A 213 10.17 -24.87 -3.96
CA PRO A 213 9.13 -23.97 -3.46
C PRO A 213 8.82 -22.85 -4.47
N LEU A 214 7.57 -22.40 -4.50
CA LEU A 214 7.18 -21.25 -5.31
C LEU A 214 7.90 -20.00 -4.77
N ARG A 215 8.64 -19.33 -5.64
CA ARG A 215 9.31 -18.07 -5.32
C ARG A 215 8.44 -16.92 -5.77
N LEU A 216 8.30 -15.88 -4.94
CA LEU A 216 7.58 -14.66 -5.28
C LEU A 216 8.58 -13.52 -5.45
N LEU A 217 8.49 -12.79 -6.55
CA LEU A 217 9.20 -11.54 -6.76
C LEU A 217 8.26 -10.38 -6.40
N LEU A 218 8.38 -9.88 -5.18
CA LEU A 218 7.55 -8.79 -4.69
C LEU A 218 8.10 -7.45 -5.14
N ARG A 219 7.22 -6.60 -5.65
CA ARG A 219 7.51 -5.22 -5.98
C ARG A 219 6.53 -4.30 -5.27
N GLY A 220 7.04 -3.44 -4.41
CA GLY A 220 6.25 -2.52 -3.60
C GLY A 220 7.12 -1.77 -2.61
N THR A 221 6.54 -0.78 -1.96
CA THR A 221 7.23 -0.05 -0.88
C THR A 221 7.55 -0.99 0.29
N PRO A 222 8.55 -0.68 1.13
CA PRO A 222 8.85 -1.49 2.32
C PRO A 222 7.64 -1.67 3.24
N PHE A 223 6.73 -0.69 3.29
CA PHE A 223 5.47 -0.81 4.02
C PHE A 223 4.55 -1.88 3.41
N GLN A 224 4.37 -1.83 2.08
CA GLN A 224 3.54 -2.81 1.36
C GLN A 224 4.12 -4.23 1.51
N VAL A 225 5.42 -4.38 1.31
CA VAL A 225 6.12 -5.67 1.45
C VAL A 225 5.90 -6.26 2.86
N LYS A 226 6.07 -5.46 3.93
CA LYS A 226 5.80 -5.92 5.31
C LYS A 226 4.34 -6.34 5.52
N VAL A 227 3.39 -5.64 4.93
CA VAL A 227 1.97 -6.02 4.99
C VAL A 227 1.71 -7.32 4.23
N TRP A 228 2.33 -7.50 3.07
CA TRP A 228 2.19 -8.74 2.29
C TRP A 228 2.87 -9.93 2.95
N GLU A 229 4.05 -9.75 3.56
CA GLU A 229 4.68 -10.78 4.40
C GLU A 229 3.80 -11.17 5.59
N ALA A 230 3.13 -10.20 6.22
CA ALA A 230 2.19 -10.48 7.29
C ALA A 230 0.95 -11.25 6.78
N LEU A 231 0.47 -10.96 5.57
CA LEU A 231 -0.60 -11.73 4.92
C LEU A 231 -0.22 -13.20 4.73
N LEU A 232 1.02 -13.48 4.31
CA LEU A 232 1.52 -14.84 4.13
C LEU A 232 1.52 -15.67 5.44
N ARG A 233 1.52 -15.00 6.60
CA ARG A 233 1.42 -15.67 7.92
C ARG A 233 -0.02 -15.97 8.34
N VAL A 234 -1.02 -15.46 7.65
CA VAL A 234 -2.43 -15.78 7.92
C VAL A 234 -2.73 -17.16 7.33
N PRO A 235 -3.08 -18.17 8.14
CA PRO A 235 -3.30 -19.52 7.65
C PRO A 235 -4.44 -19.62 6.64
N ALA A 236 -4.40 -20.62 5.76
CA ALA A 236 -5.52 -20.95 4.89
C ALA A 236 -6.75 -21.32 5.73
N GLY A 237 -7.94 -20.88 5.27
CA GLY A 237 -9.19 -21.08 6.01
C GLY A 237 -9.39 -20.12 7.19
N SER A 238 -8.39 -19.28 7.54
CA SER A 238 -8.52 -18.29 8.60
C SER A 238 -8.77 -16.90 8.03
N LEU A 239 -9.50 -16.08 8.78
CA LEU A 239 -9.77 -14.68 8.44
C LEU A 239 -9.03 -13.75 9.41
N THR A 240 -8.66 -12.58 8.92
CA THR A 240 -8.06 -11.53 9.72
C THR A 240 -8.74 -10.18 9.45
N THR A 241 -8.54 -9.21 10.34
CA THR A 241 -9.02 -7.83 10.13
C THR A 241 -7.86 -6.92 9.74
N TYR A 242 -8.16 -5.75 9.14
CA TYR A 242 -7.14 -4.74 8.84
C TYR A 242 -6.36 -4.29 10.09
N GLU A 243 -7.04 -4.22 11.27
CA GLU A 243 -6.38 -3.88 12.53
C GLU A 243 -5.45 -4.98 13.01
N SER A 244 -5.90 -6.25 12.94
CA SER A 244 -5.08 -7.41 13.31
C SER A 244 -3.89 -7.56 12.38
N LEU A 245 -4.09 -7.35 11.07
CA LEU A 245 -3.02 -7.36 10.08
C LEU A 245 -2.01 -6.23 10.33
N ALA A 246 -2.46 -5.03 10.72
CA ALA A 246 -1.56 -3.93 11.10
C ALA A 246 -0.65 -4.33 12.26
N ARG A 247 -1.20 -4.94 13.31
CA ARG A 247 -0.42 -5.46 14.44
C ARG A 247 0.56 -6.54 14.01
N LEU A 248 0.11 -7.49 13.18
CA LEU A 248 0.95 -8.57 12.64
C LEU A 248 2.11 -8.05 11.77
N SER A 249 1.89 -6.91 11.10
CA SER A 249 2.92 -6.20 10.31
C SER A 249 3.86 -5.33 11.19
N GLY A 250 3.69 -5.33 12.51
CA GLY A 250 4.50 -4.55 13.45
C GLY A 250 4.08 -3.09 13.59
N TYR A 251 2.92 -2.68 13.09
CA TYR A 251 2.42 -1.32 13.21
C TYR A 251 1.42 -1.19 14.36
N ARG A 252 1.61 -0.12 15.16
CA ARG A 252 0.72 0.24 16.27
C ARG A 252 -0.12 1.47 15.90
N GLY A 253 -1.24 1.64 16.59
CA GLY A 253 -2.13 2.79 16.38
C GLY A 253 -3.06 2.62 15.17
N ASN A 254 -3.50 3.74 14.58
CA ASN A 254 -4.53 3.74 13.53
C ASN A 254 -3.95 3.50 12.12
N ALA A 255 -3.27 2.35 11.94
CA ALA A 255 -2.66 1.97 10.66
C ALA A 255 -3.61 1.18 9.74
N ALA A 256 -4.82 0.84 10.18
CA ALA A 256 -5.75 -0.02 9.45
C ALA A 256 -6.08 0.51 8.03
N ARG A 257 -6.22 1.83 7.86
CA ARG A 257 -6.49 2.45 6.55
C ARG A 257 -5.29 2.30 5.60
N ALA A 258 -4.08 2.59 6.08
CA ALA A 258 -2.86 2.44 5.28
C ALA A 258 -2.61 0.96 4.92
N VAL A 259 -2.84 0.04 5.87
CA VAL A 259 -2.80 -1.41 5.63
C VAL A 259 -3.84 -1.81 4.58
N GLY A 260 -5.06 -1.27 4.63
CA GLY A 260 -6.09 -1.51 3.62
C GLY A 260 -5.65 -1.09 2.21
N GLN A 261 -4.96 0.04 2.08
CA GLN A 261 -4.38 0.46 0.81
C GLN A 261 -3.28 -0.51 0.34
N ALA A 262 -2.35 -0.91 1.24
CA ALA A 262 -1.31 -1.87 0.89
C ALA A 262 -1.89 -3.23 0.46
N VAL A 263 -2.93 -3.72 1.15
CA VAL A 263 -3.68 -4.93 0.76
C VAL A 263 -4.31 -4.77 -0.63
N GLY A 264 -4.86 -3.60 -0.94
CA GLY A 264 -5.45 -3.27 -2.24
C GLY A 264 -4.42 -3.17 -3.39
N HIS A 265 -3.14 -2.90 -3.10
CA HIS A 265 -2.05 -2.85 -4.09
C HIS A 265 -1.39 -4.20 -4.37
N ASN A 266 -1.90 -5.29 -3.78
CA ASN A 266 -1.38 -6.63 -4.07
C ASN A 266 -1.51 -6.97 -5.56
N LEU A 267 -0.39 -7.36 -6.18
CA LEU A 267 -0.29 -7.77 -7.58
C LEU A 267 -0.26 -9.29 -7.75
N ILE A 268 -0.17 -10.06 -6.67
CA ILE A 268 -0.08 -11.53 -6.70
C ILE A 268 -1.29 -12.11 -5.96
N ALA A 269 -2.42 -12.16 -6.65
CA ALA A 269 -3.67 -12.71 -6.13
C ALA A 269 -3.51 -14.14 -5.61
N TYR A 270 -4.36 -14.53 -4.68
CA TYR A 270 -4.41 -15.87 -4.10
C TYR A 270 -3.14 -16.23 -3.30
N LEU A 271 -1.96 -16.20 -3.89
CA LEU A 271 -0.68 -16.52 -3.23
C LEU A 271 -0.37 -15.54 -2.09
N ILE A 272 -0.59 -14.23 -2.31
CA ILE A 272 -0.64 -13.25 -1.22
C ILE A 272 -2.12 -13.10 -0.84
N PRO A 273 -2.56 -13.69 0.30
CA PRO A 273 -3.97 -13.95 0.53
C PRO A 273 -4.74 -12.72 1.04
N CYS A 274 -4.78 -11.67 0.23
CA CYS A 274 -5.53 -10.45 0.54
C CYS A 274 -7.05 -10.69 0.65
N HIS A 275 -7.57 -11.80 0.11
CA HIS A 275 -8.95 -12.24 0.30
C HIS A 275 -9.28 -12.63 1.75
N ARG A 276 -8.29 -13.03 2.57
CA ARG A 276 -8.49 -13.36 3.99
C ARG A 276 -8.71 -12.15 4.90
N VAL A 277 -8.59 -10.92 4.36
CA VAL A 277 -8.79 -9.70 5.17
C VAL A 277 -10.24 -9.23 5.05
N ILE A 278 -10.91 -9.09 6.20
CA ILE A 278 -12.29 -8.60 6.32
C ILE A 278 -12.36 -7.35 7.19
N ARG A 279 -13.50 -6.67 7.18
CA ARG A 279 -13.75 -5.56 8.11
C ARG A 279 -13.96 -6.08 9.54
N LYS A 280 -13.69 -5.26 10.54
CA LYS A 280 -13.93 -5.59 11.96
C LYS A 280 -15.38 -5.95 12.25
N THR A 281 -16.31 -5.43 11.47
CA THR A 281 -17.74 -5.74 11.53
C THR A 281 -18.10 -7.12 10.99
N GLY A 282 -17.14 -7.94 10.56
CA GLY A 282 -17.37 -9.23 9.90
C GLY A 282 -17.77 -9.11 8.42
N VAL A 283 -17.99 -7.89 7.92
CA VAL A 283 -18.39 -7.67 6.53
C VAL A 283 -17.20 -7.94 5.60
N ILE A 284 -17.45 -8.75 4.57
CA ILE A 284 -16.51 -9.00 3.48
C ILE A 284 -16.40 -7.71 2.65
N GLY A 285 -15.29 -7.00 2.77
CA GLY A 285 -15.02 -5.75 2.06
C GLY A 285 -14.76 -5.97 0.57
N ASN A 286 -14.46 -4.86 -0.13
CA ASN A 286 -14.11 -4.88 -1.54
C ASN A 286 -12.90 -5.79 -1.81
N TYR A 287 -12.85 -6.32 -3.01
CA TYR A 287 -11.75 -7.12 -3.52
C TYR A 287 -11.47 -6.68 -4.96
N ARG A 288 -10.20 -6.52 -5.32
CA ARG A 288 -9.83 -6.02 -6.65
C ARG A 288 -10.46 -6.82 -7.78
N TRP A 289 -10.51 -8.13 -7.62
CA TRP A 289 -11.01 -9.06 -8.62
C TRP A 289 -12.46 -9.52 -8.37
N GLY A 290 -13.26 -8.70 -7.68
CA GLY A 290 -14.68 -8.91 -7.43
C GLY A 290 -15.03 -9.57 -6.10
N GLN A 291 -16.08 -9.08 -5.46
CA GLN A 291 -16.54 -9.58 -4.15
C GLN A 291 -16.96 -11.05 -4.18
N THR A 292 -17.61 -11.49 -5.26
CA THR A 292 -18.03 -12.88 -5.43
C THR A 292 -16.84 -13.83 -5.41
N ARG A 293 -15.76 -13.47 -6.11
CA ARG A 293 -14.52 -14.25 -6.12
C ARG A 293 -13.87 -14.29 -4.74
N LYS A 294 -13.89 -13.19 -3.99
CA LYS A 294 -13.41 -13.17 -2.61
C LYS A 294 -14.17 -14.17 -1.73
N ARG A 295 -15.49 -14.19 -1.83
CA ARG A 295 -16.34 -15.14 -1.09
C ARG A 295 -16.05 -16.59 -1.48
N ALA A 296 -15.87 -16.85 -2.78
CA ALA A 296 -15.54 -18.16 -3.30
C ALA A 296 -14.18 -18.67 -2.77
N LEU A 297 -13.16 -17.80 -2.77
CA LEU A 297 -11.83 -18.11 -2.22
C LEU A 297 -11.89 -18.43 -0.73
N ILE A 298 -12.61 -17.64 0.05
CA ILE A 298 -12.79 -17.87 1.50
C ILE A 298 -13.51 -19.21 1.74
N GLY A 299 -14.62 -19.46 1.04
CA GLY A 299 -15.38 -20.72 1.19
C GLY A 299 -14.57 -21.94 0.74
N TRP A 300 -13.81 -21.82 -0.33
CA TRP A 300 -12.91 -22.85 -0.82
C TRP A 300 -11.82 -23.23 0.19
N GLU A 301 -11.22 -22.25 0.83
CA GLU A 301 -10.20 -22.50 1.86
C GLU A 301 -10.79 -23.09 3.13
N ALA A 302 -11.98 -22.63 3.56
CA ALA A 302 -12.65 -23.16 4.73
C ALA A 302 -13.01 -24.64 4.54
N ALA A 303 -13.60 -25.02 3.40
CA ALA A 303 -13.93 -26.41 3.09
C ALA A 303 -12.69 -27.34 3.05
N ARG A 304 -11.53 -26.83 2.63
CA ARG A 304 -10.28 -27.59 2.60
C ARG A 304 -9.62 -27.72 3.96
N GLY A 305 -9.78 -26.74 4.84
CA GLY A 305 -9.32 -26.80 6.24
C GLY A 305 -10.06 -27.89 7.03
N GLU A 306 -11.33 -28.06 6.79
CA GLU A 306 -12.15 -29.12 7.44
C GLU A 306 -11.78 -30.52 6.93
N LEU A 307 -11.42 -30.69 5.65
CA LEU A 307 -11.01 -31.97 5.06
C LEU A 307 -9.59 -32.40 5.47
N GLY A 308 -8.75 -31.48 5.94
CA GLY A 308 -7.39 -31.76 6.43
C GLY A 308 -7.32 -32.01 7.94
N ALA A 309 -8.42 -31.83 8.66
CA ALA A 309 -8.54 -32.05 10.10
C ALA A 309 -9.25 -33.38 10.45
N ALA A 310 -9.73 -34.11 9.46
CA ALA A 310 -10.31 -35.45 9.55
C ALA A 310 -9.29 -36.49 9.07
#